data_c005d4ed16c07101c30ad9feed230513
#
_entry.id   c005d4ed16c07101c30ad9feed230513
#
_cell.length_a   1.000
_cell.length_b   1.000
_cell.length_c   1.000
_cell.angle_alpha   90.00
_cell.angle_beta   90.00
_cell.angle_gamma   90.00
#
_symmetry.space_group_name_H-M   'P 1'
#
loop_
_entity.id
_entity.type
_entity.pdbx_description
1 polymer ?
#
loop_
_entity_poly.entity_id
_entity_poly.type
_entity_poly.pdbx_seq_one_letter_code
_entity_poly.pdbx_strand_id
1 'polypeptide(L)'
;MSRYKVGLAFGFTTYLIWGLFPLYWPLLKPANPLEIVSNRAVWTLVFCSIALGLSKKLKSTFALMRTRRVFLGLSLATALIAVNWLTYIWAVNKSHVVDASLGYYINPLVSIGFGVIILRERMSRWQWISVAIATIGVAVLTIDAHTFPWIALTLAISFGSYGFVKKRLGLGSLESLAIETTISLIPYGGYLIYLANKGTGQLGNGAGLTTLLILSGAVTAIPLLLFNGAATRLPLSLIGLIQYITPSVQFCIGVFLRHEAMSPLRWIGFFVIWIALTVLAIDLARSGSTSNNGVTELD
;
A
#
# COMPACT_ATOMS: atom_id res chain seq x y z
N MET A 1 23.17 -8.55 4.32
CA MET A 1 22.56 -7.23 4.09
C MET A 1 22.14 -6.63 5.43
N SER A 2 22.38 -5.32 5.67
CA SER A 2 21.89 -4.67 6.89
C SER A 2 20.36 -4.65 6.93
N ARG A 3 19.78 -4.64 8.15
CA ARG A 3 18.32 -4.59 8.37
C ARG A 3 17.67 -3.41 7.61
N TYR A 4 18.37 -2.30 7.50
CA TYR A 4 17.95 -1.11 6.78
C TYR A 4 17.88 -1.35 5.24
N LYS A 5 18.93 -1.94 4.63
CA LYS A 5 18.96 -2.26 3.20
C LYS A 5 17.85 -3.24 2.80
N VAL A 6 17.55 -4.23 3.64
CA VAL A 6 16.40 -5.14 3.44
C VAL A 6 15.08 -4.37 3.50
N GLY A 7 14.94 -3.43 4.44
CA GLY A 7 13.75 -2.56 4.53
C GLY A 7 13.56 -1.72 3.27
N LEU A 8 14.62 -1.11 2.75
CA LEU A 8 14.57 -0.36 1.48
C LEU A 8 14.16 -1.24 0.31
N ALA A 9 14.78 -2.41 0.14
CA ALA A 9 14.41 -3.34 -0.93
C ALA A 9 12.92 -3.72 -0.85
N PHE A 10 12.42 -4.01 0.35
CA PHE A 10 11.01 -4.31 0.56
C PHE A 10 10.10 -3.13 0.20
N GLY A 11 10.46 -1.91 0.63
CA GLY A 11 9.69 -0.71 0.33
C GLY A 11 9.63 -0.44 -1.18
N PHE A 12 10.77 -0.40 -1.86
CA PHE A 12 10.84 -0.21 -3.32
C PHE A 12 10.04 -1.26 -4.08
N THR A 13 10.24 -2.55 -3.74
CA THR A 13 9.53 -3.65 -4.42
C THR A 13 8.02 -3.58 -4.18
N THR A 14 7.58 -3.26 -2.97
CA THR A 14 6.15 -3.08 -2.66
C THR A 14 5.50 -2.03 -3.55
N TYR A 15 6.07 -0.84 -3.59
CA TYR A 15 5.46 0.28 -4.30
C TYR A 15 5.57 0.16 -5.81
N LEU A 16 6.58 -0.56 -6.30
CA LEU A 16 6.68 -0.94 -7.70
C LEU A 16 5.55 -1.93 -8.07
N ILE A 17 5.33 -2.98 -7.27
CA ILE A 17 4.24 -3.95 -7.50
C ILE A 17 2.88 -3.25 -7.49
N TRP A 18 2.62 -2.38 -6.50
CA TRP A 18 1.37 -1.61 -6.46
C TRP A 18 1.22 -0.65 -7.64
N GLY A 19 2.33 -0.12 -8.15
CA GLY A 19 2.35 0.67 -9.39
C GLY A 19 1.88 -0.11 -10.61
N LEU A 20 2.14 -1.42 -10.65
CA LEU A 20 1.76 -2.31 -11.75
C LEU A 20 0.31 -2.84 -11.64
N PHE A 21 -0.41 -2.60 -10.55
CA PHE A 21 -1.79 -3.07 -10.35
C PHE A 21 -2.80 -2.65 -11.44
N PRO A 22 -2.71 -1.48 -12.08
CA PRO A 22 -3.57 -1.16 -13.22
C PRO A 22 -3.49 -2.14 -14.39
N LEU A 23 -2.43 -2.94 -14.48
CA LEU A 23 -2.31 -3.99 -15.50
C LEU A 23 -3.04 -5.28 -15.10
N TYR A 24 -3.20 -5.54 -13.81
CA TYR A 24 -3.79 -6.78 -13.30
C TYR A 24 -5.33 -6.70 -13.14
N TRP A 25 -5.86 -5.63 -12.53
CA TRP A 25 -7.28 -5.56 -12.20
C TRP A 25 -8.24 -5.65 -13.39
N PRO A 26 -7.93 -5.09 -14.58
CA PRO A 26 -8.80 -5.25 -15.75
C PRO A 26 -8.96 -6.69 -16.22
N LEU A 27 -7.99 -7.57 -15.91
CA LEU A 27 -8.05 -8.99 -16.27
C LEU A 27 -9.13 -9.76 -15.47
N LEU A 28 -9.60 -9.19 -14.36
CA LEU A 28 -10.62 -9.80 -13.49
C LEU A 28 -12.06 -9.50 -13.93
N LYS A 29 -12.27 -8.72 -15.00
CA LYS A 29 -13.61 -8.55 -15.57
C LYS A 29 -14.13 -9.91 -16.07
N PRO A 30 -15.43 -10.24 -15.85
CA PRO A 30 -16.53 -9.35 -15.42
C PRO A 30 -16.81 -9.31 -13.91
N ALA A 31 -15.95 -9.85 -13.04
CA ALA A 31 -16.16 -9.78 -11.60
C ALA A 31 -16.33 -8.32 -11.11
N ASN A 32 -17.34 -8.09 -10.26
CA ASN A 32 -17.55 -6.77 -9.71
C ASN A 32 -16.45 -6.38 -8.68
N PRO A 33 -16.20 -5.09 -8.44
CA PRO A 33 -15.10 -4.65 -7.56
C PRO A 33 -15.17 -5.23 -6.15
N LEU A 34 -16.36 -5.36 -5.56
CA LEU A 34 -16.52 -5.92 -4.21
C LEU A 34 -16.22 -7.42 -4.19
N GLU A 35 -16.60 -8.15 -5.24
CA GLU A 35 -16.25 -9.56 -5.42
C GLU A 35 -14.73 -9.76 -5.54
N ILE A 36 -14.06 -8.88 -6.31
CA ILE A 36 -12.60 -8.88 -6.43
C ILE A 36 -11.96 -8.68 -5.05
N VAL A 37 -12.38 -7.68 -4.28
CA VAL A 37 -11.85 -7.43 -2.92
C VAL A 37 -12.13 -8.60 -1.99
N SER A 38 -13.30 -9.22 -2.08
CA SER A 38 -13.65 -10.38 -1.26
C SER A 38 -12.79 -11.60 -1.57
N ASN A 39 -12.59 -11.90 -2.86
CA ASN A 39 -11.67 -12.96 -3.28
C ASN A 39 -10.23 -12.68 -2.82
N ARG A 40 -9.75 -11.45 -3.00
CA ARG A 40 -8.41 -11.04 -2.51
C ARG A 40 -8.24 -11.32 -1.01
N ALA A 41 -9.22 -10.95 -0.18
CA ALA A 41 -9.15 -11.14 1.27
C ALA A 41 -9.13 -12.63 1.65
N VAL A 42 -10.05 -13.43 1.08
CA VAL A 42 -10.17 -14.85 1.37
C VAL A 42 -8.95 -15.62 0.89
N TRP A 43 -8.51 -15.42 -0.36
CA TRP A 43 -7.34 -16.11 -0.90
C TRP A 43 -6.03 -15.65 -0.27
N THR A 44 -5.94 -14.39 0.19
CA THR A 44 -4.81 -13.94 1.02
C THR A 44 -4.75 -14.72 2.34
N LEU A 45 -5.88 -14.96 2.99
CA LEU A 45 -5.92 -15.79 4.20
C LEU A 45 -5.44 -17.21 3.93
N VAL A 46 -5.91 -17.83 2.83
CA VAL A 46 -5.46 -19.18 2.42
C VAL A 46 -3.94 -19.19 2.21
N PHE A 47 -3.41 -18.22 1.45
CA PHE A 47 -1.97 -18.07 1.20
C PHE A 47 -1.18 -17.93 2.52
N CYS A 48 -1.61 -17.03 3.41
CA CYS A 48 -0.96 -16.80 4.70
C CYS A 48 -1.05 -18.04 5.61
N SER A 49 -2.18 -18.75 5.59
CA SER A 49 -2.37 -19.97 6.38
C SER A 49 -1.44 -21.09 5.94
N ILE A 50 -1.27 -21.29 4.63
CA ILE A 50 -0.31 -22.25 4.07
C ILE A 50 1.12 -21.87 4.49
N ALA A 51 1.51 -20.59 4.32
CA ALA A 51 2.84 -20.13 4.67
C ALA A 51 3.14 -20.25 6.18
N LEU A 52 2.16 -19.98 7.05
CA LEU A 52 2.27 -20.17 8.50
C LEU A 52 2.33 -21.64 8.88
N GLY A 53 1.58 -22.50 8.18
CA GLY A 53 1.61 -23.95 8.37
C GLY A 53 2.99 -24.52 8.06
N LEU A 54 3.55 -24.17 6.89
CA LEU A 54 4.90 -24.57 6.47
C LEU A 54 5.98 -24.06 7.44
N SER A 55 5.80 -22.85 7.99
CA SER A 55 6.71 -22.24 8.97
C SER A 55 6.48 -22.75 10.41
N LYS A 56 5.53 -23.64 10.65
CA LYS A 56 5.11 -24.15 11.97
C LYS A 56 4.70 -23.04 12.96
N LYS A 57 4.25 -21.90 12.46
CA LYS A 57 3.89 -20.71 13.27
C LYS A 57 2.39 -20.49 13.42
N LEU A 58 1.55 -21.39 12.89
CA LEU A 58 0.09 -21.21 12.88
C LEU A 58 -0.47 -21.02 14.29
N LYS A 59 -0.14 -21.93 15.22
CA LYS A 59 -0.65 -21.87 16.60
C LYS A 59 -0.18 -20.61 17.34
N SER A 60 1.10 -20.24 17.21
CA SER A 60 1.66 -19.04 17.86
C SER A 60 1.04 -17.77 17.30
N THR A 61 0.78 -17.70 15.99
CA THR A 61 0.13 -16.57 15.36
C THR A 61 -1.29 -16.34 15.88
N PHE A 62 -2.11 -17.38 15.92
CA PHE A 62 -3.47 -17.24 16.45
C PHE A 62 -3.52 -17.04 17.97
N ALA A 63 -2.48 -17.49 18.70
CA ALA A 63 -2.35 -17.14 20.11
C ALA A 63 -2.15 -15.63 20.35
N LEU A 64 -1.55 -14.90 19.41
CA LEU A 64 -1.42 -13.42 19.47
C LEU A 64 -2.78 -12.72 19.51
N MET A 65 -3.82 -13.29 18.90
CA MET A 65 -5.18 -12.74 18.94
C MET A 65 -5.76 -12.67 20.36
N ARG A 66 -5.26 -13.48 21.30
CA ARG A 66 -5.66 -13.43 22.71
C ARG A 66 -5.13 -12.20 23.43
N THR A 67 -4.09 -11.57 22.90
CA THR A 67 -3.54 -10.34 23.44
C THR A 67 -4.41 -9.16 23.01
N ARG A 68 -5.14 -8.53 23.95
CA ARG A 68 -6.10 -7.44 23.69
C ARG A 68 -5.49 -6.31 22.83
N ARG A 69 -4.24 -5.90 23.12
CA ARG A 69 -3.54 -4.88 22.34
C ARG A 69 -3.36 -5.27 20.88
N VAL A 70 -2.97 -6.51 20.62
CA VAL A 70 -2.76 -7.03 19.26
C VAL A 70 -4.09 -7.14 18.53
N PHE A 71 -5.08 -7.74 19.17
CA PHE A 71 -6.42 -7.91 18.57
C PHE A 71 -7.06 -6.56 18.21
N LEU A 72 -7.11 -5.63 19.15
CA LEU A 72 -7.70 -4.29 18.89
C LEU A 72 -6.90 -3.51 17.85
N GLY A 73 -5.57 -3.57 17.90
CA GLY A 73 -4.71 -2.90 16.93
C GLY A 73 -4.88 -3.45 15.51
N LEU A 74 -4.93 -4.78 15.35
CA LEU A 74 -5.15 -5.41 14.04
C LEU A 74 -6.59 -5.27 13.56
N SER A 75 -7.58 -5.25 14.46
CA SER A 75 -8.98 -4.92 14.10
C SER A 75 -9.07 -3.48 13.57
N LEU A 76 -8.39 -2.54 14.22
CA LEU A 76 -8.30 -1.16 13.71
C LEU A 76 -7.60 -1.11 12.35
N ALA A 77 -6.49 -1.81 12.17
CA ALA A 77 -5.79 -1.89 10.88
C ALA A 77 -6.70 -2.47 9.78
N THR A 78 -7.43 -3.55 10.09
CA THR A 78 -8.41 -4.17 9.17
C THR A 78 -9.53 -3.19 8.81
N ALA A 79 -10.08 -2.46 9.78
CA ALA A 79 -11.11 -1.45 9.53
C ALA A 79 -10.58 -0.30 8.65
N LEU A 80 -9.37 0.20 8.92
CA LEU A 80 -8.74 1.28 8.15
C LEU A 80 -8.52 0.87 6.70
N ILE A 81 -8.00 -0.34 6.46
CA ILE A 81 -7.77 -0.81 5.09
C ILE A 81 -9.11 -1.15 4.39
N ALA A 82 -10.12 -1.60 5.11
CA ALA A 82 -11.46 -1.80 4.57
C ALA A 82 -12.10 -0.47 4.12
N VAL A 83 -12.04 0.58 4.94
CA VAL A 83 -12.49 1.93 4.59
C VAL A 83 -11.76 2.43 3.35
N ASN A 84 -10.43 2.25 3.29
CA ASN A 84 -9.64 2.62 2.14
C ASN A 84 -10.12 1.94 0.85
N TRP A 85 -10.27 0.63 0.87
CA TRP A 85 -10.69 -0.14 -0.31
C TRP A 85 -12.13 0.14 -0.73
N LEU A 86 -13.05 0.27 0.23
CA LEU A 86 -14.44 0.60 -0.07
C LEU A 86 -14.58 2.00 -0.66
N THR A 87 -13.87 2.99 -0.11
CA THR A 87 -13.84 4.35 -0.66
C THR A 87 -13.29 4.36 -2.08
N TYR A 88 -12.20 3.62 -2.33
CA TYR A 88 -11.62 3.49 -3.67
C TYR A 88 -12.60 2.86 -4.66
N ILE A 89 -13.25 1.74 -4.29
CA ILE A 89 -14.25 1.07 -5.13
C ILE A 89 -15.42 2.00 -5.43
N TRP A 90 -15.92 2.68 -4.40
CA TRP A 90 -17.02 3.63 -4.56
C TRP A 90 -16.62 4.76 -5.51
N ALA A 91 -15.45 5.34 -5.33
CA ALA A 91 -14.95 6.42 -6.19
C ALA A 91 -14.83 5.98 -7.66
N VAL A 92 -14.26 4.81 -7.92
CA VAL A 92 -14.12 4.27 -9.27
C VAL A 92 -15.48 4.02 -9.92
N ASN A 93 -16.45 3.45 -9.18
CA ASN A 93 -17.79 3.15 -9.70
C ASN A 93 -18.64 4.42 -9.95
N LYS A 94 -18.33 5.51 -9.24
CA LYS A 94 -19.00 6.82 -9.40
C LYS A 94 -18.24 7.78 -10.31
N SER A 95 -17.27 7.28 -11.08
CA SER A 95 -16.44 8.08 -12.00
C SER A 95 -15.61 9.19 -11.33
N HIS A 96 -15.28 9.02 -10.02
CA HIS A 96 -14.37 9.88 -9.25
C HIS A 96 -12.93 9.34 -9.25
N VAL A 97 -12.48 8.80 -10.39
CA VAL A 97 -11.14 8.16 -10.50
C VAL A 97 -10.03 9.19 -10.27
N VAL A 98 -10.21 10.41 -10.75
CA VAL A 98 -9.25 11.51 -10.57
C VAL A 98 -9.08 11.85 -9.08
N ASP A 99 -10.19 11.96 -8.35
CA ASP A 99 -10.17 12.25 -6.90
C ASP A 99 -9.50 11.11 -6.12
N ALA A 100 -9.76 9.86 -6.51
CA ALA A 100 -9.10 8.71 -5.91
C ALA A 100 -7.59 8.71 -6.18
N SER A 101 -7.18 9.06 -7.41
CA SER A 101 -5.75 9.14 -7.77
C SER A 101 -5.02 10.21 -6.97
N LEU A 102 -5.66 11.36 -6.71
CA LEU A 102 -5.11 12.41 -5.86
C LEU A 102 -4.79 11.90 -4.45
N GLY A 103 -5.60 10.96 -3.91
CA GLY A 103 -5.34 10.33 -2.63
C GLY A 103 -3.99 9.62 -2.56
N TYR A 104 -3.56 9.00 -3.65
CA TYR A 104 -2.24 8.35 -3.73
C TYR A 104 -1.08 9.34 -3.71
N TYR A 105 -1.31 10.61 -4.10
CA TYR A 105 -0.30 11.67 -4.00
C TYR A 105 -0.28 12.33 -2.61
N ILE A 106 -1.43 12.45 -1.94
CA ILE A 106 -1.52 13.00 -0.58
C ILE A 106 -1.03 11.99 0.46
N ASN A 107 -1.26 10.70 0.24
CA ASN A 107 -0.94 9.63 1.17
C ASN A 107 0.53 9.61 1.68
N PRO A 108 1.56 9.81 0.84
CA PRO A 108 2.92 9.96 1.31
C PRO A 108 3.10 11.06 2.35
N LEU A 109 2.47 12.21 2.16
CA LEU A 109 2.55 13.34 3.10
C LEU A 109 1.90 13.00 4.45
N VAL A 110 0.77 12.28 4.44
CA VAL A 110 0.13 11.78 5.67
C VAL A 110 1.05 10.80 6.41
N SER A 111 1.68 9.87 5.70
CA SER A 111 2.62 8.90 6.28
C SER A 111 3.84 9.59 6.90
N ILE A 112 4.39 10.61 6.21
CA ILE A 112 5.48 11.44 6.72
C ILE A 112 5.02 12.21 7.96
N GLY A 113 3.83 12.82 7.91
CA GLY A 113 3.24 13.52 9.05
C GLY A 113 3.13 12.63 10.29
N PHE A 114 2.65 11.40 10.17
CA PHE A 114 2.62 10.43 11.28
C PHE A 114 4.03 10.06 11.77
N GLY A 115 4.98 9.87 10.87
CA GLY A 115 6.37 9.58 11.21
C GLY A 115 7.00 10.70 12.04
N VAL A 116 6.92 11.92 11.54
CA VAL A 116 7.58 13.08 12.16
C VAL A 116 6.84 13.56 13.41
N ILE A 117 5.51 13.76 13.33
CA ILE A 117 4.74 14.41 14.41
C ILE A 117 4.48 13.43 15.56
N ILE A 118 4.03 12.21 15.25
CA ILE A 118 3.60 11.26 16.28
C ILE A 118 4.74 10.35 16.73
N LEU A 119 5.53 9.82 15.80
CA LEU A 119 6.65 8.94 16.11
C LEU A 119 7.93 9.70 16.43
N ARG A 120 7.95 11.04 16.24
CA ARG A 120 9.10 11.93 16.45
C ARG A 120 10.35 11.47 15.69
N GLU A 121 10.13 10.96 14.46
CA GLU A 121 11.21 10.55 13.59
C GLU A 121 12.03 11.75 13.14
N ARG A 122 13.35 11.60 13.10
CA ARG A 122 14.25 12.64 12.60
C ARG A 122 14.47 12.43 11.10
N MET A 123 14.40 13.50 10.36
CA MET A 123 14.65 13.53 8.93
C MET A 123 15.91 14.32 8.62
N SER A 124 16.63 13.90 7.57
CA SER A 124 17.76 14.65 7.03
C SER A 124 17.27 15.97 6.39
N ARG A 125 18.19 16.92 6.19
CA ARG A 125 17.86 18.17 5.46
C ARG A 125 17.38 17.89 4.05
N TRP A 126 17.94 16.90 3.40
CA TRP A 126 17.56 16.50 2.04
C TRP A 126 16.18 15.85 1.98
N GLN A 127 15.83 15.06 2.99
CA GLN A 127 14.48 14.52 3.12
C GLN A 127 13.44 15.63 3.32
N TRP A 128 13.74 16.66 4.12
CA TRP A 128 12.88 17.83 4.27
C TRP A 128 12.71 18.62 2.97
N ILE A 129 13.80 18.77 2.19
CA ILE A 129 13.74 19.39 0.86
C ILE A 129 12.84 18.57 -0.07
N SER A 130 12.99 17.23 -0.09
CA SER A 130 12.12 16.32 -0.85
C SER A 130 10.65 16.48 -0.46
N VAL A 131 10.34 16.56 0.83
CA VAL A 131 8.96 16.76 1.32
C VAL A 131 8.40 18.10 0.86
N ALA A 132 9.17 19.17 0.96
CA ALA A 132 8.75 20.49 0.51
C ALA A 132 8.43 20.52 -1.01
N ILE A 133 9.32 19.95 -1.81
CA ILE A 133 9.12 19.83 -3.27
C ILE A 133 7.90 18.94 -3.58
N ALA A 134 7.77 17.79 -2.92
CA ALA A 134 6.62 16.89 -3.10
C ALA A 134 5.30 17.58 -2.72
N THR A 135 5.29 18.38 -1.65
CA THR A 135 4.11 19.14 -1.22
C THR A 135 3.68 20.15 -2.29
N ILE A 136 4.64 20.83 -2.93
CA ILE A 136 4.35 21.72 -4.07
C ILE A 136 3.73 20.92 -5.22
N GLY A 137 4.30 19.77 -5.59
CA GLY A 137 3.76 18.91 -6.64
C GLY A 137 2.33 18.46 -6.36
N VAL A 138 2.06 18.04 -5.12
CA VAL A 138 0.70 17.65 -4.67
C VAL A 138 -0.25 18.84 -4.71
N ALA A 139 0.18 20.03 -4.28
CA ALA A 139 -0.63 21.24 -4.35
C ALA A 139 -1.03 21.59 -5.79
N VAL A 140 -0.09 21.51 -6.74
CA VAL A 140 -0.36 21.71 -8.17
C VAL A 140 -1.41 20.73 -8.68
N LEU A 141 -1.29 19.44 -8.34
CA LEU A 141 -2.26 18.41 -8.74
C LEU A 141 -3.64 18.62 -8.08
N THR A 142 -3.67 19.15 -6.85
CA THR A 142 -4.91 19.41 -6.11
C THR A 142 -5.67 20.61 -6.67
N ILE A 143 -4.97 21.66 -7.12
CA ILE A 143 -5.57 22.84 -7.74
C ILE A 143 -6.32 22.47 -9.02
N ASP A 144 -5.81 21.52 -9.79
CA ASP A 144 -6.47 21.01 -11.01
C ASP A 144 -7.82 20.31 -10.73
N ALA A 145 -8.06 19.84 -9.50
CA ALA A 145 -9.26 19.08 -9.15
C ALA A 145 -10.52 19.92 -8.87
N HIS A 146 -10.42 21.22 -8.62
CA HIS A 146 -11.49 22.22 -8.41
C HIS A 146 -12.58 21.90 -7.35
N THR A 147 -12.47 20.81 -6.58
CA THR A 147 -13.44 20.37 -5.57
C THR A 147 -12.75 20.02 -4.25
N PHE A 148 -13.50 20.05 -3.12
CA PHE A 148 -12.94 19.58 -1.84
C PHE A 148 -12.59 18.09 -1.91
N PRO A 149 -11.31 17.71 -1.71
CA PRO A 149 -10.81 16.38 -2.03
C PRO A 149 -11.09 15.37 -0.91
N TRP A 150 -12.36 15.23 -0.45
CA TRP A 150 -12.70 14.34 0.67
C TRP A 150 -12.37 12.86 0.40
N ILE A 151 -12.53 12.42 -0.86
CA ILE A 151 -12.17 11.04 -1.29
C ILE A 151 -10.67 10.84 -1.11
N ALA A 152 -9.89 11.77 -1.64
CA ALA A 152 -8.44 11.74 -1.57
C ALA A 152 -7.92 11.76 -0.12
N LEU A 153 -8.51 12.62 0.72
CA LEU A 153 -8.18 12.69 2.14
C LEU A 153 -8.55 11.41 2.89
N THR A 154 -9.73 10.84 2.63
CA THR A 154 -10.13 9.56 3.24
C THR A 154 -9.17 8.44 2.88
N LEU A 155 -8.78 8.33 1.60
CA LEU A 155 -7.82 7.35 1.13
C LEU A 155 -6.44 7.55 1.76
N ALA A 156 -5.95 8.78 1.81
CA ALA A 156 -4.66 9.11 2.37
C ALA A 156 -4.59 8.86 3.89
N ILE A 157 -5.58 9.34 4.63
CA ILE A 157 -5.62 9.20 6.09
C ILE A 157 -5.81 7.75 6.49
N SER A 158 -6.72 7.02 5.85
CA SER A 158 -6.97 5.61 6.19
C SER A 158 -5.73 4.74 5.95
N PHE A 159 -5.05 4.90 4.82
CA PHE A 159 -3.84 4.11 4.54
C PHE A 159 -2.63 4.56 5.37
N GLY A 160 -2.42 5.85 5.55
CA GLY A 160 -1.37 6.38 6.42
C GLY A 160 -1.55 5.91 7.87
N SER A 161 -2.78 5.94 8.39
CA SER A 161 -3.13 5.41 9.71
C SER A 161 -2.91 3.89 9.79
N TYR A 162 -3.24 3.14 8.73
CA TYR A 162 -2.94 1.71 8.64
C TYR A 162 -1.43 1.45 8.80
N GLY A 163 -0.58 2.15 8.06
CA GLY A 163 0.87 2.04 8.15
C GLY A 163 1.41 2.38 9.55
N PHE A 164 0.86 3.44 10.17
CA PHE A 164 1.19 3.83 11.54
C PHE A 164 0.84 2.74 12.55
N VAL A 165 -0.37 2.17 12.50
CA VAL A 165 -0.79 1.07 13.39
C VAL A 165 0.11 -0.14 13.23
N LYS A 166 0.43 -0.52 12.00
CA LYS A 166 1.35 -1.65 11.70
C LYS A 166 2.72 -1.42 12.31
N LYS A 167 3.26 -0.22 12.17
CA LYS A 167 4.56 0.15 12.76
C LYS A 167 4.53 0.09 14.28
N ARG A 168 3.48 0.60 14.93
CA ARG A 168 3.33 0.60 16.40
C ARG A 168 3.18 -0.79 17.00
N LEU A 169 2.56 -1.72 16.28
CA LEU A 169 2.42 -3.11 16.72
C LEU A 169 3.73 -3.89 16.58
N GLY A 170 4.54 -3.61 15.58
CA GLY A 170 5.85 -4.23 15.36
C GLY A 170 5.81 -5.74 15.17
N LEU A 171 4.67 -6.30 14.76
CA LEU A 171 4.47 -7.72 14.55
C LEU A 171 5.13 -8.22 13.26
N GLY A 172 5.39 -9.51 13.19
CA GLY A 172 5.84 -10.15 11.96
C GLY A 172 4.84 -9.91 10.82
N SER A 173 5.37 -9.77 9.60
CA SER A 173 4.54 -9.41 8.43
C SER A 173 3.48 -10.45 8.14
N LEU A 174 3.86 -11.72 8.17
CA LEU A 174 2.98 -12.83 7.85
C LEU A 174 1.92 -13.04 8.94
N GLU A 175 2.34 -13.01 10.21
CA GLU A 175 1.46 -13.16 11.37
C GLU A 175 0.40 -12.05 11.41
N SER A 176 0.82 -10.81 11.19
CA SER A 176 -0.07 -9.67 11.17
C SER A 176 -1.10 -9.76 10.04
N LEU A 177 -0.66 -10.07 8.82
CA LEU A 177 -1.55 -10.18 7.66
C LEU A 177 -2.54 -11.34 7.80
N ALA A 178 -2.11 -12.48 8.35
CA ALA A 178 -2.99 -13.62 8.61
C ALA A 178 -4.11 -13.28 9.60
N ILE A 179 -3.81 -12.53 10.66
CA ILE A 179 -4.82 -12.11 11.64
C ILE A 179 -5.79 -11.11 11.01
N GLU A 180 -5.29 -10.11 10.26
CA GLU A 180 -6.13 -9.13 9.57
C GLU A 180 -7.11 -9.81 8.58
N THR A 181 -6.61 -10.74 7.78
CA THR A 181 -7.45 -11.46 6.82
C THR A 181 -8.42 -12.43 7.51
N THR A 182 -8.08 -12.96 8.68
CA THR A 182 -9.01 -13.74 9.50
C THR A 182 -10.15 -12.86 10.02
N ILE A 183 -9.86 -11.66 10.50
CA ILE A 183 -10.88 -10.70 10.95
C ILE A 183 -11.79 -10.29 9.78
N SER A 184 -11.22 -10.06 8.61
CA SER A 184 -11.96 -9.66 7.41
C SER A 184 -12.72 -10.80 6.73
N LEU A 185 -12.49 -12.07 7.13
CA LEU A 185 -13.18 -13.24 6.56
C LEU A 185 -14.70 -13.15 6.74
N ILE A 186 -15.17 -12.63 7.88
CA ILE A 186 -16.62 -12.56 8.17
C ILE A 186 -17.34 -11.73 7.10
N PRO A 187 -17.02 -10.44 6.88
CA PRO A 187 -17.73 -9.64 5.88
C PRO A 187 -17.46 -10.11 4.44
N TYR A 188 -16.21 -10.40 4.08
CA TYR A 188 -15.87 -10.73 2.70
C TYR A 188 -16.21 -12.18 2.33
N GLY A 189 -16.01 -13.13 3.23
CA GLY A 189 -16.44 -14.52 3.04
C GLY A 189 -17.96 -14.62 2.98
N GLY A 190 -18.67 -13.90 3.86
CA GLY A 190 -20.13 -13.80 3.83
C GLY A 190 -20.65 -13.25 2.50
N TYR A 191 -19.98 -12.26 1.93
CA TYR A 191 -20.36 -11.72 0.61
C TYR A 191 -20.14 -12.73 -0.52
N LEU A 192 -19.05 -13.49 -0.51
CA LEU A 192 -18.82 -14.54 -1.51
C LEU A 192 -19.88 -15.68 -1.40
N ILE A 193 -20.25 -16.08 -0.19
CA ILE A 193 -21.34 -17.05 0.03
C ILE A 193 -22.68 -16.49 -0.51
N TYR A 194 -22.96 -15.19 -0.27
CA TYR A 194 -24.14 -14.54 -0.80
C TYR A 194 -24.17 -14.57 -2.34
N LEU A 195 -23.05 -14.27 -3.01
CA LEU A 195 -22.94 -14.34 -4.47
C LEU A 195 -23.10 -15.75 -4.99
N ALA A 196 -22.52 -16.75 -4.32
CA ALA A 196 -22.65 -18.17 -4.68
C ALA A 196 -24.10 -18.64 -4.57
N ASN A 197 -24.80 -18.29 -3.50
CA ASN A 197 -26.23 -18.63 -3.32
C ASN A 197 -27.15 -17.96 -4.36
N LYS A 198 -26.76 -16.79 -4.87
CA LYS A 198 -27.50 -16.10 -5.94
C LYS A 198 -27.12 -16.56 -7.35
N GLY A 199 -26.08 -17.37 -7.51
CA GLY A 199 -25.57 -17.77 -8.81
C GLY A 199 -24.99 -16.63 -9.63
N THR A 200 -24.59 -15.50 -8.98
CA THR A 200 -24.07 -14.29 -9.65
C THR A 200 -22.56 -14.12 -9.48
N GLY A 201 -21.91 -14.98 -8.70
CA GLY A 201 -20.46 -14.97 -8.50
C GLY A 201 -19.70 -15.44 -9.75
N GLN A 202 -18.52 -14.87 -9.93
CA GLN A 202 -17.66 -15.20 -11.07
C GLN A 202 -16.62 -16.29 -10.73
N LEU A 203 -16.45 -16.63 -9.47
CA LEU A 203 -15.59 -17.73 -9.06
C LEU A 203 -16.21 -19.06 -9.54
N GLY A 204 -15.49 -19.80 -10.38
CA GLY A 204 -15.98 -21.00 -11.03
C GLY A 204 -16.49 -20.80 -12.46
N ASN A 205 -16.66 -19.56 -12.92
CA ASN A 205 -17.08 -19.21 -14.29
C ASN A 205 -15.87 -19.15 -15.24
N GLY A 206 -15.36 -20.32 -15.60
CA GLY A 206 -14.20 -20.49 -16.48
C GLY A 206 -12.86 -20.57 -15.74
N ALA A 207 -11.98 -21.44 -16.22
CA ALA A 207 -10.70 -21.74 -15.56
C ALA A 207 -9.79 -20.51 -15.46
N GLY A 208 -9.70 -19.69 -16.50
CA GLY A 208 -8.83 -18.52 -16.55
C GLY A 208 -9.21 -17.47 -15.51
N LEU A 209 -10.47 -17.05 -15.45
CA LEU A 209 -10.95 -16.05 -14.51
C LEU A 209 -10.87 -16.56 -13.07
N THR A 210 -11.23 -17.83 -12.84
CA THR A 210 -11.12 -18.47 -11.52
C THR A 210 -9.67 -18.48 -11.02
N THR A 211 -8.72 -18.85 -11.88
CA THR A 211 -7.30 -18.82 -11.55
C THR A 211 -6.84 -17.41 -11.19
N LEU A 212 -7.22 -16.40 -11.96
CA LEU A 212 -6.89 -15.01 -11.65
C LEU A 212 -7.52 -14.54 -10.34
N LEU A 213 -8.77 -14.89 -10.04
CA LEU A 213 -9.40 -14.56 -8.76
C LEU A 213 -8.67 -15.22 -7.58
N ILE A 214 -8.24 -16.48 -7.71
CA ILE A 214 -7.44 -17.17 -6.71
C ILE A 214 -6.06 -16.50 -6.55
N LEU A 215 -5.37 -16.25 -7.66
CA LEU A 215 -4.06 -15.59 -7.64
C LEU A 215 -4.11 -14.17 -7.08
N SER A 216 -5.28 -13.51 -7.10
CA SER A 216 -5.45 -12.19 -6.49
C SER A 216 -5.10 -12.17 -5.00
N GLY A 217 -5.20 -13.31 -4.31
CA GLY A 217 -4.72 -13.48 -2.94
C GLY A 217 -3.22 -13.32 -2.82
N ALA A 218 -2.43 -14.01 -3.65
CA ALA A 218 -0.98 -13.90 -3.65
C ALA A 218 -0.53 -12.51 -4.12
N VAL A 219 -1.16 -11.97 -5.18
CA VAL A 219 -0.92 -10.62 -5.71
C VAL A 219 -1.18 -9.53 -4.64
N THR A 220 -2.11 -9.78 -3.71
CA THR A 220 -2.37 -8.91 -2.57
C THR A 220 -1.41 -9.18 -1.41
N ALA A 221 -1.15 -10.46 -1.09
CA ALA A 221 -0.33 -10.84 0.05
C ALA A 221 1.12 -10.39 -0.09
N ILE A 222 1.73 -10.64 -1.25
CA ILE A 222 3.16 -10.37 -1.47
C ILE A 222 3.51 -8.90 -1.18
N PRO A 223 2.89 -7.87 -1.80
CA PRO A 223 3.25 -6.50 -1.50
C PRO A 223 2.86 -6.06 -0.08
N LEU A 224 1.78 -6.58 0.51
CA LEU A 224 1.43 -6.27 1.90
C LEU A 224 2.44 -6.87 2.91
N LEU A 225 2.97 -8.06 2.64
CA LEU A 225 4.05 -8.66 3.43
C LEU A 225 5.33 -7.85 3.33
N LEU A 226 5.70 -7.43 2.13
CA LEU A 226 6.86 -6.58 1.88
C LEU A 226 6.67 -5.20 2.54
N PHE A 227 5.49 -4.57 2.39
CA PHE A 227 5.17 -3.31 3.04
C PHE A 227 5.33 -3.39 4.57
N ASN A 228 4.72 -4.39 5.20
CA ASN A 228 4.85 -4.57 6.63
C ASN A 228 6.30 -4.86 7.04
N GLY A 229 7.03 -5.62 6.21
CA GLY A 229 8.45 -5.84 6.37
C GLY A 229 9.28 -4.55 6.28
N ALA A 230 8.92 -3.63 5.39
CA ALA A 230 9.52 -2.29 5.31
C ALA A 230 9.14 -1.44 6.54
N ALA A 231 7.83 -1.40 6.90
CA ALA A 231 7.30 -0.58 7.99
C ALA A 231 7.94 -0.90 9.35
N THR A 232 8.31 -2.16 9.57
CA THR A 232 8.99 -2.58 10.80
C THR A 232 10.51 -2.31 10.81
N ARG A 233 11.09 -1.92 9.67
CA ARG A 233 12.54 -1.74 9.49
C ARG A 233 12.95 -0.31 9.17
N LEU A 234 12.06 0.46 8.56
CA LEU A 234 12.31 1.83 8.13
C LEU A 234 11.50 2.85 8.93
N PRO A 235 11.96 4.11 9.02
CA PRO A 235 11.14 5.23 9.41
C PRO A 235 9.89 5.35 8.53
N LEU A 236 8.74 5.72 9.13
CA LEU A 236 7.48 5.87 8.39
C LEU A 236 7.55 7.06 7.41
N SER A 237 8.29 8.09 7.78
CA SER A 237 8.61 9.23 6.93
C SER A 237 9.33 8.82 5.63
N LEU A 238 10.31 7.91 5.74
CA LEU A 238 11.03 7.39 4.57
C LEU A 238 10.13 6.51 3.70
N ILE A 239 9.29 5.67 4.32
CA ILE A 239 8.28 4.87 3.60
C ILE A 239 7.34 5.78 2.82
N GLY A 240 6.88 6.88 3.44
CA GLY A 240 6.06 7.89 2.77
C GLY A 240 6.74 8.47 1.53
N LEU A 241 8.04 8.80 1.59
CA LEU A 241 8.77 9.29 0.43
C LEU A 241 8.91 8.25 -0.69
N ILE A 242 9.23 6.99 -0.35
CA ILE A 242 9.35 5.89 -1.32
C ILE A 242 7.99 5.60 -1.99
N GLN A 243 6.89 5.85 -1.31
CA GLN A 243 5.53 5.59 -1.80
C GLN A 243 5.19 6.33 -3.10
N TYR A 244 5.82 7.47 -3.40
CA TYR A 244 5.63 8.19 -4.66
C TYR A 244 6.01 7.39 -5.91
N ILE A 245 6.71 6.27 -5.77
CA ILE A 245 7.00 5.35 -6.87
C ILE A 245 5.71 4.80 -7.49
N THR A 246 4.73 4.41 -6.65
CA THR A 246 3.46 3.85 -7.12
C THR A 246 2.74 4.75 -8.13
N PRO A 247 2.40 6.01 -7.78
CA PRO A 247 1.73 6.89 -8.73
C PRO A 247 2.62 7.24 -9.93
N SER A 248 3.94 7.27 -9.78
CA SER A 248 4.85 7.49 -10.92
C SER A 248 4.79 6.34 -11.94
N VAL A 249 4.77 5.08 -11.47
CA VAL A 249 4.61 3.90 -12.34
C VAL A 249 3.22 3.89 -12.97
N GLN A 250 2.18 4.19 -12.20
CA GLN A 250 0.80 4.27 -12.72
C GLN A 250 0.65 5.37 -13.77
N PHE A 251 1.31 6.50 -13.58
CA PHE A 251 1.40 7.55 -14.59
C PHE A 251 2.02 7.03 -15.89
N CYS A 252 3.16 6.37 -15.81
CA CYS A 252 3.80 5.80 -17.01
C CYS A 252 2.86 4.81 -17.73
N ILE A 253 2.14 3.97 -17.01
CA ILE A 253 1.15 3.05 -17.58
C ILE A 253 0.00 3.82 -18.24
N GLY A 254 -0.55 4.83 -17.58
CA GLY A 254 -1.65 5.66 -18.12
C GLY A 254 -1.26 6.36 -19.42
N VAL A 255 -0.14 7.06 -19.39
CA VAL A 255 0.30 7.88 -20.53
C VAL A 255 0.83 7.04 -21.69
N PHE A 256 1.77 6.13 -21.41
CA PHE A 256 2.51 5.43 -22.48
C PHE A 256 1.82 4.15 -22.94
N LEU A 257 1.05 3.47 -22.08
CA LEU A 257 0.40 2.21 -22.43
C LEU A 257 -1.08 2.37 -22.77
N ARG A 258 -1.77 3.29 -22.06
CA ARG A 258 -3.22 3.53 -22.26
C ARG A 258 -3.52 4.79 -23.03
N HIS A 259 -2.51 5.60 -23.35
CA HIS A 259 -2.63 6.85 -24.11
C HIS A 259 -3.66 7.82 -23.50
N GLU A 260 -3.72 7.89 -22.16
CA GLU A 260 -4.61 8.79 -21.43
C GLU A 260 -4.19 10.25 -21.66
N ALA A 261 -5.17 11.11 -21.98
CA ALA A 261 -4.91 12.54 -22.16
C ALA A 261 -4.53 13.18 -20.81
N MET A 262 -3.47 14.00 -20.83
CA MET A 262 -2.94 14.64 -19.64
C MET A 262 -2.99 16.16 -19.78
N SER A 263 -3.53 16.84 -18.77
CA SER A 263 -3.46 18.31 -18.71
C SER A 263 -2.02 18.77 -18.51
N PRO A 264 -1.65 19.98 -19.00
CA PRO A 264 -0.33 20.56 -18.76
C PRO A 264 0.00 20.66 -17.25
N LEU A 265 -1.01 20.95 -16.43
CA LEU A 265 -0.85 21.10 -14.98
C LEU A 265 -0.49 19.76 -14.31
N ARG A 266 -1.06 18.64 -14.78
CA ARG A 266 -0.67 17.30 -14.32
C ARG A 266 0.77 16.98 -14.68
N TRP A 267 1.22 17.31 -15.90
CA TRP A 267 2.62 17.15 -16.26
C TRP A 267 3.56 17.90 -15.30
N ILE A 268 3.26 19.15 -14.99
CA ILE A 268 4.04 19.97 -14.04
C ILE A 268 4.07 19.30 -12.67
N GLY A 269 2.92 18.87 -12.13
CA GLY A 269 2.84 18.20 -10.84
C GLY A 269 3.70 16.93 -10.77
N PHE A 270 3.68 16.11 -11.82
CA PHE A 270 4.51 14.89 -11.89
C PHE A 270 6.01 15.23 -11.97
N PHE A 271 6.42 16.17 -12.80
CA PHE A 271 7.82 16.57 -12.88
C PHE A 271 8.34 17.07 -11.54
N VAL A 272 7.57 17.85 -10.81
CA VAL A 272 7.92 18.34 -9.47
C VAL A 272 8.08 17.17 -8.50
N ILE A 273 7.19 16.18 -8.53
CA ILE A 273 7.32 14.98 -7.67
C ILE A 273 8.56 14.16 -8.06
N TRP A 274 8.88 14.02 -9.34
CA TRP A 274 10.08 13.30 -9.76
C TRP A 274 11.37 14.00 -9.32
N ILE A 275 11.40 15.33 -9.29
CA ILE A 275 12.51 16.09 -8.69
C ILE A 275 12.64 15.75 -7.21
N ALA A 276 11.52 15.69 -6.46
CA ALA A 276 11.55 15.28 -5.06
C ALA A 276 12.11 13.87 -4.87
N LEU A 277 11.70 12.90 -5.72
CA LEU A 277 12.22 11.52 -5.69
C LEU A 277 13.72 11.47 -6.03
N THR A 278 14.19 12.29 -6.96
CA THR A 278 15.61 12.39 -7.32
C THR A 278 16.44 12.89 -6.14
N VAL A 279 15.97 13.95 -5.46
CA VAL A 279 16.62 14.47 -4.24
C VAL A 279 16.68 13.40 -3.15
N LEU A 280 15.60 12.65 -2.95
CA LEU A 280 15.57 11.54 -2.00
C LEU A 280 16.58 10.44 -2.37
N ALA A 281 16.61 10.04 -3.64
CA ALA A 281 17.51 8.99 -4.11
C ALA A 281 18.99 9.37 -3.89
N ILE A 282 19.33 10.65 -4.11
CA ILE A 282 20.68 11.18 -3.83
C ILE A 282 21.00 11.12 -2.33
N ASP A 283 20.05 11.49 -1.45
CA ASP A 283 20.25 11.42 0.02
C ASP A 283 20.49 9.98 0.48
N LEU A 284 19.68 9.03 -0.01
CA LEU A 284 19.82 7.62 0.32
C LEU A 284 21.15 7.02 -0.16
N ALA A 285 21.59 7.39 -1.37
CA ALA A 285 22.87 6.94 -1.94
C ALA A 285 24.04 7.45 -1.09
N ARG A 286 24.02 8.73 -0.69
CA ARG A 286 25.07 9.34 0.15
C ARG A 286 25.12 8.73 1.55
N SER A 287 23.96 8.53 2.18
CA SER A 287 23.86 7.92 3.51
C SER A 287 24.33 6.47 3.53
N GLY A 288 24.12 5.72 2.45
CA GLY A 288 24.59 4.35 2.29
C GLY A 288 26.12 4.25 2.13
N SER A 289 26.77 5.25 1.53
CA SER A 289 28.23 5.32 1.35
C SER A 289 28.97 5.60 2.64
N THR A 290 28.43 6.45 3.53
CA THR A 290 29.05 6.82 4.81
C THR A 290 29.08 5.65 5.80
N SER A 291 28.10 4.74 5.74
CA SER A 291 28.05 3.53 6.57
C SER A 291 29.08 2.45 6.14
N ASN A 292 29.56 2.48 4.90
CA ASN A 292 30.55 1.50 4.42
C ASN A 292 32.00 1.92 4.72
N ASN A 293 32.26 3.22 4.85
CA ASN A 293 33.61 3.74 5.11
C ASN A 293 34.00 3.70 6.59
N GLY A 294 33.02 3.51 7.51
CA GLY A 294 33.30 3.40 8.95
C GLY A 294 33.65 1.99 9.44
N VAL A 295 33.65 0.98 8.56
CA VAL A 295 33.98 -0.43 8.92
C VAL A 295 35.40 -0.81 8.50
N THR A 296 36.08 0.03 7.74
CA THR A 296 37.43 -0.25 7.20
C THR A 296 38.58 0.38 8.01
N GLU A 297 38.29 1.04 9.15
CA GLU A 297 39.37 1.65 9.97
C GLU A 297 39.57 0.98 11.34
N LEU A 298 39.08 -0.22 11.57
CA LEU A 298 39.29 -0.98 12.82
C LEU A 298 39.71 -2.45 12.57
N ASP A 299 40.65 -2.67 11.62
CA ASP A 299 41.39 -3.92 11.50
C ASP A 299 42.91 -3.64 11.53
#